data_0edcec59a50f4c4ebea5375ad5e25e50
#
_entry.id   0edcec59a50f4c4ebea5375ad5e25e50
#
_cell.length_a   1.000
_cell.length_b   1.000
_cell.length_c   1.000
_cell.angle_alpha   90.00
_cell.angle_beta   90.00
_cell.angle_gamma   90.00
#
_symmetry.space_group_name_H-M   'P 1'
#
loop_
_entity.id
_entity.type
_entity.pdbx_description
1 polymer ?
#
loop_
_entity_poly.entity_id
_entity_poly.type
_entity_poly.pdbx_seq_one_letter_code
_entity_poly.pdbx_strand_id
1 'polypeptide(L)'
;FTLPEVLSSEKIDTLYWLRGLLSDSLDHLSQGLPIPQQQISELNAFLEQFPLFYSLAVNNSGYAKNITNTTDAFNGILLNIAISFLELVSENDLERIKRCQNPDCGWAFFDESKNNTRKWCGNTCSSLIKVRRFRERQKNQSAD
;
A
#
# COMPACT_ATOMS: atom_id res chain seq x y z
N PHE A 1 20.42 -6.58 5.73
CA PHE A 1 19.13 -6.52 6.44
C PHE A 1 18.98 -7.80 7.22
N THR A 2 19.35 -7.79 8.50
CA THR A 2 19.11 -8.93 9.39
C THR A 2 17.70 -8.76 9.96
N LEU A 3 16.79 -9.63 9.58
CA LEU A 3 15.48 -9.70 10.24
C LEU A 3 15.72 -10.06 11.72
N PRO A 4 15.07 -9.39 12.67
CA PRO A 4 15.17 -9.75 14.07
C PRO A 4 14.66 -11.16 14.27
N GLU A 5 15.37 -11.94 15.09
CA GLU A 5 14.93 -13.25 15.54
C GLU A 5 13.55 -13.13 16.17
N VAL A 6 12.58 -13.81 15.61
CA VAL A 6 11.19 -13.98 16.08
C VAL A 6 10.52 -12.67 16.53
N LEU A 7 9.64 -12.13 15.69
CA LEU A 7 8.75 -11.03 16.07
C LEU A 7 7.84 -11.49 17.22
N SER A 8 7.69 -10.66 18.25
CA SER A 8 6.69 -10.90 19.31
C SER A 8 5.27 -10.88 18.73
N SER A 9 4.32 -11.55 19.38
CA SER A 9 2.91 -11.53 18.95
C SER A 9 2.36 -10.11 18.86
N GLU A 10 2.70 -9.23 19.78
CA GLU A 10 2.31 -7.82 19.78
C GLU A 10 2.81 -7.07 18.52
N LYS A 11 4.04 -7.30 18.10
CA LYS A 11 4.58 -6.72 16.87
C LYS A 11 3.85 -7.23 15.63
N ILE A 12 3.51 -8.50 15.62
CA ILE A 12 2.73 -9.10 14.54
C ILE A 12 1.32 -8.50 14.50
N ASP A 13 0.66 -8.36 15.64
CA ASP A 13 -0.68 -7.76 15.75
C ASP A 13 -0.68 -6.31 15.27
N THR A 14 0.33 -5.52 15.64
CA THR A 14 0.49 -4.14 15.15
C THR A 14 0.65 -4.09 13.63
N LEU A 15 1.43 -5.00 13.05
CA LEU A 15 1.60 -5.08 11.59
C LEU A 15 0.28 -5.42 10.89
N TYR A 16 -0.48 -6.40 11.42
CA TYR A 16 -1.78 -6.77 10.85
C TYR A 16 -2.80 -5.65 10.99
N TRP A 17 -2.82 -4.96 12.14
CA TRP A 17 -3.68 -3.80 12.35
C TRP A 17 -3.37 -2.69 11.33
N LEU A 18 -2.10 -2.27 11.20
CA LEU A 18 -1.71 -1.23 10.23
C LEU A 18 -2.06 -1.65 8.80
N ARG A 19 -1.74 -2.90 8.42
CA ARG A 19 -2.10 -3.45 7.11
C ARG A 19 -3.62 -3.39 6.86
N GLY A 20 -4.42 -3.76 7.84
CA GLY A 20 -5.88 -3.70 7.77
C GLY A 20 -6.36 -2.27 7.54
N LEU A 21 -5.93 -1.34 8.40
CA LEU A 21 -6.28 0.08 8.31
C LEU A 21 -5.97 0.68 6.93
N LEU A 22 -4.76 0.46 6.42
CA LEU A 22 -4.35 0.97 5.10
C LEU A 22 -5.09 0.28 3.95
N SER A 23 -5.33 -1.04 4.06
CA SER A 23 -6.09 -1.79 3.05
C SER A 23 -7.52 -1.29 2.94
N ASP A 24 -8.20 -1.10 4.05
CA ASP A 24 -9.59 -0.62 4.10
C ASP A 24 -9.68 0.83 3.56
N SER A 25 -8.69 1.66 3.86
CA SER A 25 -8.59 3.02 3.31
C SER A 25 -8.43 2.99 1.78
N LEU A 26 -7.59 2.10 1.25
CA LEU A 26 -7.43 1.91 -0.20
C LEU A 26 -8.68 1.33 -0.86
N ASP A 27 -9.48 0.54 -0.15
CA ASP A 27 -10.77 0.06 -0.64
C ASP A 27 -11.76 1.20 -0.86
N HIS A 28 -11.88 2.13 0.09
CA HIS A 28 -12.70 3.33 -0.07
C HIS A 28 -12.25 4.15 -1.28
N LEU A 29 -10.95 4.47 -1.36
CA LEU A 29 -10.39 5.25 -2.47
C LEU A 29 -10.61 4.58 -3.83
N SER A 30 -10.44 3.26 -3.92
CA SER A 30 -10.63 2.51 -5.17
C SER A 30 -12.07 2.51 -5.68
N GLN A 31 -13.03 2.81 -4.80
CA GLN A 31 -14.45 2.99 -5.10
C GLN A 31 -14.85 4.46 -5.32
N GLY A 32 -13.88 5.37 -5.31
CA GLY A 32 -14.12 6.81 -5.41
C GLY A 32 -14.73 7.41 -4.14
N LEU A 33 -14.63 6.73 -3.00
CA LEU A 33 -15.15 7.19 -1.72
C LEU A 33 -14.02 7.78 -0.87
N PRO A 34 -14.30 8.77 -0.03
CA PRO A 34 -13.31 9.33 0.90
C PRO A 34 -12.93 8.30 1.97
N ILE A 35 -11.70 8.43 2.50
CA ILE A 35 -11.28 7.66 3.68
C ILE A 35 -12.14 8.09 4.87
N PRO A 36 -12.75 7.16 5.63
CA PRO A 36 -13.52 7.47 6.82
C PRO A 36 -12.71 8.25 7.85
N GLN A 37 -13.33 9.25 8.49
CA GLN A 37 -12.66 10.10 9.48
C GLN A 37 -12.06 9.31 10.64
N GLN A 38 -12.70 8.20 11.03
CA GLN A 38 -12.17 7.30 12.04
C GLN A 38 -10.82 6.73 11.65
N GLN A 39 -10.67 6.22 10.41
CA GLN A 39 -9.42 5.66 9.92
C GLN A 39 -8.31 6.72 9.83
N ILE A 40 -8.66 7.96 9.45
CA ILE A 40 -7.72 9.08 9.47
C ILE A 40 -7.24 9.35 10.91
N SER A 41 -8.16 9.36 11.89
CA SER A 41 -7.83 9.57 13.29
C SER A 41 -6.95 8.46 13.87
N GLU A 42 -7.22 7.21 13.52
CA GLU A 42 -6.41 6.05 13.93
C GLU A 42 -5.00 6.11 13.34
N LEU A 43 -4.86 6.47 12.06
CA LEU A 43 -3.57 6.63 11.42
C LEU A 43 -2.77 7.79 12.03
N ASN A 44 -3.42 8.91 12.31
CA ASN A 44 -2.77 10.06 12.95
C ASN A 44 -2.30 9.70 14.37
N ALA A 45 -3.12 9.03 15.17
CA ALA A 45 -2.73 8.58 16.51
C ALA A 45 -1.55 7.58 16.48
N PHE A 46 -1.46 6.76 15.44
CA PHE A 46 -0.28 5.91 15.22
C PHE A 46 0.96 6.74 14.89
N LEU A 47 0.86 7.70 13.98
CA LEU A 47 1.99 8.55 13.56
C LEU A 47 2.52 9.45 14.68
N GLU A 48 1.66 9.93 15.57
CA GLU A 48 2.04 10.76 16.73
C GLU A 48 2.99 10.04 17.70
N GLN A 49 3.04 8.71 17.66
CA GLN A 49 3.99 7.94 18.48
C GLN A 49 5.44 8.03 18.00
N PHE A 50 5.67 8.58 16.79
CA PHE A 50 6.99 8.62 16.14
C PHE A 50 7.43 10.06 15.85
N PRO A 51 7.97 10.78 16.84
CA PRO A 51 8.46 12.13 16.63
C PRO A 51 9.62 12.13 15.61
N LEU A 52 9.56 13.07 14.68
CA LEU A 52 10.59 13.30 13.69
C LEU A 52 11.51 14.45 14.12
N PHE A 53 12.81 14.23 14.00
CA PHE A 53 13.83 15.22 14.28
C PHE A 53 14.47 15.67 12.98
N TYR A 54 14.62 16.96 12.83
CA TYR A 54 15.29 17.57 11.69
C TYR A 54 16.68 18.01 12.08
N SER A 55 17.66 17.73 11.24
CA SER A 55 19.02 18.24 11.38
C SER A 55 19.56 18.70 10.04
N LEU A 56 20.50 19.66 10.09
CA LEU A 56 21.25 20.11 8.94
C LEU A 56 22.55 19.30 8.86
N ALA A 57 22.80 18.67 7.74
CA ALA A 57 24.05 17.97 7.45
C ALA A 57 24.81 18.66 6.32
N VAL A 58 26.11 18.49 6.29
CA VAL A 58 26.98 18.89 5.18
C VAL A 58 27.29 17.67 4.34
N ASN A 59 27.15 17.78 3.03
CA ASN A 59 27.55 16.77 2.07
C ASN A 59 28.42 17.39 0.95
N ASN A 60 28.85 16.56 -0.01
CA ASN A 60 29.72 17.01 -1.10
C ASN A 60 29.09 18.07 -2.03
N SER A 61 27.75 18.24 -1.98
CA SER A 61 26.99 19.22 -2.77
C SER A 61 26.57 20.45 -1.96
N GLY A 62 26.97 20.56 -0.69
CA GLY A 62 26.61 21.64 0.21
C GLY A 62 25.86 21.18 1.44
N TYR A 63 24.65 21.70 1.67
CA TYR A 63 23.84 21.40 2.85
C TYR A 63 22.68 20.47 2.50
N ALA A 64 22.39 19.51 3.38
CA ALA A 64 21.25 18.61 3.27
C ALA A 64 20.40 18.61 4.54
N LYS A 65 19.10 18.54 4.38
CA LYS A 65 18.17 18.31 5.48
C LYS A 65 18.14 16.80 5.78
N ASN A 66 18.47 16.42 6.99
CA ASN A 66 18.26 15.07 7.49
C ASN A 66 17.00 15.02 8.34
N ILE A 67 16.26 13.93 8.18
CA ILE A 67 15.11 13.59 9.00
C ILE A 67 15.43 12.27 9.70
N THR A 68 15.37 12.27 11.01
CA THR A 68 15.63 11.08 11.82
C THR A 68 14.47 10.84 12.79
N ASN A 69 14.27 9.59 13.16
CA ASN A 69 13.43 9.18 14.27
C ASN A 69 14.26 8.38 15.27
N THR A 70 13.80 8.27 16.49
CA THR A 70 14.47 7.52 17.58
C THR A 70 13.84 6.16 17.82
N THR A 71 13.14 5.62 16.84
CA THR A 71 12.44 4.36 16.96
C THR A 71 13.33 3.15 16.65
N ASP A 72 12.94 1.99 17.13
CA ASP A 72 13.61 0.73 16.77
C ASP A 72 13.38 0.37 15.28
N ALA A 73 14.14 -0.60 14.77
CA ALA A 73 14.11 -0.98 13.36
C ALA A 73 12.72 -1.46 12.90
N PHE A 74 11.97 -2.16 13.76
CA PHE A 74 10.63 -2.65 13.44
C PHE A 74 9.63 -1.49 13.30
N ASN A 75 9.59 -0.62 14.28
CA ASN A 75 8.74 0.56 14.27
C ASN A 75 9.12 1.52 13.14
N GLY A 76 10.42 1.61 12.80
CA GLY A 76 10.89 2.35 11.63
C GLY A 76 10.33 1.81 10.32
N ILE A 77 10.19 0.48 10.17
CA ILE A 77 9.53 -0.14 9.00
C ILE A 77 8.04 0.24 8.95
N LEU A 78 7.32 0.12 10.07
CA LEU A 78 5.90 0.49 10.13
C LEU A 78 5.68 1.98 9.82
N LEU A 79 6.52 2.84 10.37
CA LEU A 79 6.48 4.28 10.08
C LEU A 79 6.71 4.57 8.60
N ASN A 80 7.69 3.94 7.96
CA ASN A 80 7.94 4.11 6.53
C ASN A 80 6.77 3.62 5.67
N ILE A 81 6.11 2.53 6.04
CA ILE A 81 4.88 2.06 5.38
C ILE A 81 3.78 3.12 5.50
N ALA A 82 3.57 3.67 6.70
CA ALA A 82 2.55 4.71 6.93
C ALA A 82 2.88 5.99 6.14
N ILE A 83 4.14 6.44 6.15
CA ILE A 83 4.59 7.62 5.38
C ILE A 83 4.37 7.40 3.88
N SER A 84 4.74 6.22 3.34
CA SER A 84 4.50 5.90 1.92
C SER A 84 3.01 5.94 1.55
N PHE A 85 2.12 5.56 2.47
CA PHE A 85 0.69 5.71 2.27
C PHE A 85 0.26 7.18 2.29
N LEU A 86 0.78 8.00 3.21
CA LEU A 86 0.50 9.44 3.25
C LEU A 86 0.91 10.11 1.93
N GLU A 87 2.13 9.86 1.45
CA GLU A 87 2.63 10.37 0.17
C GLU A 87 1.74 9.92 -0.99
N LEU A 88 1.33 8.64 -1.00
CA LEU A 88 0.43 8.12 -2.02
C LEU A 88 -0.87 8.91 -2.09
N VAL A 89 -1.51 9.17 -0.95
CA VAL A 89 -2.85 9.79 -0.93
C VAL A 89 -2.83 11.31 -0.98
N SER A 90 -1.73 11.96 -0.59
CA SER A 90 -1.60 13.43 -0.58
C SER A 90 -1.01 14.01 -1.87
N GLU A 91 -0.20 13.24 -2.60
CA GLU A 91 0.59 13.75 -3.72
C GLU A 91 0.13 13.19 -5.09
N ASN A 92 -0.80 12.24 -5.10
CA ASN A 92 -1.20 11.55 -6.32
C ASN A 92 -2.70 11.71 -6.64
N ASP A 93 -3.03 11.41 -7.89
CA ASP A 93 -4.40 11.32 -8.37
C ASP A 93 -5.09 10.07 -7.80
N LEU A 94 -6.00 10.25 -6.87
CA LEU A 94 -6.68 9.17 -6.16
C LEU A 94 -7.53 8.27 -7.07
N GLU A 95 -7.98 8.77 -8.23
CA GLU A 95 -8.72 7.98 -9.22
C GLU A 95 -7.86 6.87 -9.85
N ARG A 96 -6.54 6.95 -9.67
CA ARG A 96 -5.58 5.94 -10.13
C ARG A 96 -5.34 4.82 -9.12
N ILE A 97 -5.87 4.95 -7.91
CA ILE A 97 -5.83 3.88 -6.91
C ILE A 97 -6.93 2.87 -7.23
N LYS A 98 -6.55 1.62 -7.49
CA LYS A 98 -7.46 0.57 -7.95
C LYS A 98 -7.25 -0.73 -7.21
N ARG A 99 -8.31 -1.52 -7.13
CA ARG A 99 -8.23 -2.95 -6.75
C ARG A 99 -8.06 -3.82 -8.00
N CYS A 100 -7.23 -4.84 -7.86
CA CYS A 100 -7.03 -5.84 -8.91
C CYS A 100 -8.35 -6.56 -9.20
N GLN A 101 -8.77 -6.59 -10.48
CA GLN A 101 -10.00 -7.27 -10.89
C GLN A 101 -9.87 -8.81 -10.97
N ASN A 102 -8.74 -9.39 -10.59
CA ASN A 102 -8.65 -10.82 -10.35
C ASN A 102 -9.26 -11.13 -8.98
N PRO A 103 -10.38 -11.88 -8.89
CA PRO A 103 -11.11 -12.11 -7.63
C PRO A 103 -10.26 -12.78 -6.54
N ASP A 104 -9.22 -13.52 -6.93
CA ASP A 104 -8.35 -14.21 -5.98
C ASP A 104 -7.14 -13.38 -5.55
N CYS A 105 -7.03 -12.12 -5.99
CA CYS A 105 -5.82 -11.34 -5.77
C CYS A 105 -5.91 -10.41 -4.54
N GLY A 106 -6.94 -9.60 -4.43
CA GLY A 106 -7.13 -8.64 -3.33
C GLY A 106 -6.12 -7.49 -3.24
N TRP A 107 -5.16 -7.35 -4.19
CA TRP A 107 -4.15 -6.28 -4.16
C TRP A 107 -4.70 -4.95 -4.64
N ALA A 108 -4.35 -3.87 -3.93
CA ALA A 108 -4.45 -2.51 -4.45
C ALA A 108 -3.21 -2.17 -5.28
N PHE A 109 -3.35 -1.31 -6.26
CA PHE A 109 -2.23 -0.80 -7.06
C PHE A 109 -2.53 0.60 -7.57
N PHE A 110 -1.48 1.35 -7.89
CA PHE A 110 -1.57 2.63 -8.56
C PHE A 110 -1.48 2.43 -10.08
N ASP A 111 -2.40 3.01 -10.83
CA ASP A 111 -2.44 2.89 -12.28
C ASP A 111 -1.60 3.99 -12.96
N GLU A 112 -0.35 3.66 -13.25
CA GLU A 112 0.59 4.56 -13.96
C GLU A 112 0.35 4.61 -15.48
N SER A 113 -0.64 3.89 -16.00
CA SER A 113 -0.90 3.88 -17.45
C SER A 113 -1.42 5.24 -17.92
N LYS A 114 -1.06 5.60 -19.16
CA LYS A 114 -1.41 6.90 -19.75
C LYS A 114 -2.91 7.20 -19.69
N ASN A 115 -3.76 6.19 -19.91
CA ASN A 115 -5.20 6.35 -20.04
C ASN A 115 -5.98 5.87 -18.82
N ASN A 116 -5.33 5.58 -17.70
CA ASN A 116 -5.96 5.06 -16.47
C ASN A 116 -6.88 3.84 -16.73
N THR A 117 -6.42 2.87 -17.52
CA THR A 117 -7.24 1.73 -17.99
C THR A 117 -6.79 0.38 -17.45
N ARG A 118 -5.73 0.34 -16.63
CA ARG A 118 -5.21 -0.90 -16.06
C ARG A 118 -6.22 -1.52 -15.09
N LYS A 119 -6.46 -2.83 -15.24
CA LYS A 119 -7.44 -3.62 -14.47
C LYS A 119 -6.80 -4.60 -13.49
N TRP A 120 -5.53 -4.92 -13.66
CA TRP A 120 -4.81 -5.92 -12.87
C TRP A 120 -3.52 -5.35 -12.32
N CYS A 121 -3.17 -5.76 -11.11
CA CYS A 121 -1.96 -5.30 -10.43
C CYS A 121 -0.67 -5.69 -11.16
N GLY A 122 -0.69 -6.74 -11.99
CA GLY A 122 0.48 -7.20 -12.72
C GLY A 122 0.15 -8.21 -13.81
N ASN A 123 1.20 -8.63 -14.53
CA ASN A 123 1.11 -9.56 -15.66
C ASN A 123 0.60 -10.94 -15.24
N THR A 124 0.94 -11.42 -14.05
CA THR A 124 0.46 -12.69 -13.51
C THR A 124 -1.06 -12.71 -13.44
N CYS A 125 -1.70 -11.69 -12.84
CA CYS A 125 -3.15 -11.60 -12.75
C CYS A 125 -3.80 -11.47 -14.11
N SER A 126 -3.26 -10.66 -15.02
CA SER A 126 -3.81 -10.51 -16.37
C SER A 126 -3.76 -11.81 -17.16
N SER A 127 -2.68 -12.58 -17.04
CA SER A 127 -2.50 -13.87 -17.73
C SER A 127 -3.44 -14.94 -17.16
N LEU A 128 -3.57 -15.02 -15.83
CA LEU A 128 -4.51 -15.94 -15.18
C LEU A 128 -5.96 -15.70 -15.64
N ILE A 129 -6.40 -14.45 -15.71
CA ILE A 129 -7.76 -14.13 -16.16
C ILE A 129 -7.95 -14.46 -17.64
N LYS A 130 -6.96 -14.20 -18.49
CA LYS A 130 -7.01 -14.60 -19.92
C LYS A 130 -7.17 -16.12 -20.09
N VAL A 131 -6.39 -16.90 -19.33
CA VAL A 131 -6.47 -18.38 -19.37
C VAL A 131 -7.83 -18.87 -18.87
N ARG A 132 -8.36 -18.31 -17.78
CA ARG A 132 -9.71 -18.66 -17.27
C ARG A 132 -10.78 -18.40 -18.32
N ARG A 133 -10.82 -17.20 -18.90
CA ARG A 133 -11.79 -16.84 -19.96
C ARG A 133 -11.66 -17.71 -21.21
N PHE A 134 -10.47 -18.14 -21.56
CA PHE A 134 -10.25 -19.07 -22.67
C PHE A 134 -10.86 -20.44 -22.35
N ARG A 135 -10.56 -21.00 -21.16
CA ARG A 135 -11.10 -22.30 -20.73
C ARG A 135 -12.63 -22.30 -20.64
N GLU A 136 -13.23 -21.24 -20.14
CA GLU A 136 -14.70 -21.08 -20.07
C GLU A 136 -15.33 -21.11 -21.48
N ARG A 137 -14.74 -20.37 -22.44
CA ARG A 137 -15.21 -20.37 -23.83
C ARG A 137 -15.12 -21.76 -24.45
N GLN A 138 -14.06 -22.51 -24.23
CA GLN A 138 -13.91 -23.90 -24.73
C GLN A 138 -14.98 -24.83 -24.16
N LYS A 139 -15.25 -24.71 -22.85
CA LYS A 139 -16.32 -25.53 -22.22
C LYS A 139 -17.70 -25.26 -22.83
N ASN A 140 -18.03 -24.00 -23.05
CA ASN A 140 -19.34 -23.63 -23.63
C ASN A 140 -19.48 -24.08 -25.08
N GLN A 141 -18.39 -24.09 -25.87
CA GLN A 141 -18.39 -24.58 -27.24
C GLN A 141 -18.46 -26.12 -27.36
N SER A 142 -18.10 -26.83 -26.28
CA SER A 142 -18.14 -28.30 -26.25
C SER A 142 -19.45 -28.84 -25.68
N ALA A 143 -20.37 -27.96 -25.24
CA ALA A 143 -21.67 -28.32 -24.66
C ALA A 143 -22.85 -28.12 -25.64
N ASP A 144 -22.61 -27.59 -26.84
CA ASP A 144 -23.50 -27.49 -27.99
C ASP A 144 -23.13 -28.58 -29.01
#